data_34754acfbc5742f1418500b66372b5c4
#
_entry.id   34754acfbc5742f1418500b66372b5c4
#
_cell.length_a   1.000
_cell.length_b   1.000
_cell.length_c   1.000
_cell.angle_alpha   90.00
_cell.angle_beta   90.00
_cell.angle_gamma   90.00
#
_symmetry.space_group_name_H-M   'P 1'
#
loop_
_entity.id
_entity.type
_entity.pdbx_description
1 polymer ?
#
loop_
_entity_poly.entity_id
_entity_poly.type
_entity_poly.pdbx_seq_one_letter_code
_entity_poly.pdbx_strand_id
1 'polypeptide(L)'
;MCQNREHHREGWLALSGLVSAGLALPVAPSAWHGPEVAAILAVAAIALLAGQRWAVAVIVLAQLCLLPTVWPRAVLGAGGSPRLIALATLTAIIPGVLAMPRAAVALAAMTGHDQTERICRCTHVCLLAIGVFAVLAPLL
;
A
#
# COMPACT_ATOMS: atom_id res chain seq x y z
N MET A 1 14.20 -23.55 7.81
CA MET A 1 13.95 -22.42 8.72
C MET A 1 13.67 -21.09 8.01
N CYS A 2 14.14 -20.84 6.78
CA CYS A 2 13.86 -19.58 6.05
C CYS A 2 12.41 -19.45 5.56
N GLN A 3 11.77 -20.52 5.15
CA GLN A 3 10.41 -20.54 4.59
C GLN A 3 9.33 -20.04 5.56
N ASN A 4 9.50 -20.30 6.85
CA ASN A 4 8.55 -19.86 7.89
C ASN A 4 8.55 -18.34 8.12
N ARG A 5 9.68 -17.65 7.87
CA ARG A 5 9.78 -16.19 7.99
C ARG A 5 9.12 -15.45 6.81
N GLU A 6 9.12 -16.04 5.64
CA GLU A 6 8.46 -15.44 4.46
C GLU A 6 6.95 -15.48 4.61
N HIS A 7 6.37 -16.61 4.99
CA HIS A 7 4.94 -16.74 5.26
C HIS A 7 4.44 -15.78 6.35
N HIS A 8 5.22 -15.58 7.40
CA HIS A 8 4.86 -14.63 8.46
C HIS A 8 4.82 -13.18 7.93
N ARG A 9 5.76 -12.79 7.06
CA ARG A 9 5.83 -11.45 6.49
C ARG A 9 4.73 -11.18 5.44
N GLU A 10 4.36 -12.20 4.68
CA GLU A 10 3.24 -12.11 3.72
C GLU A 10 1.90 -12.00 4.46
N GLY A 11 1.72 -12.76 5.55
CA GLY A 11 0.56 -12.65 6.42
C GLY A 11 0.37 -11.26 7.02
N TRP A 12 1.44 -10.63 7.50
CA TRP A 12 1.40 -9.26 8.02
C TRP A 12 1.04 -8.22 6.95
N LEU A 13 1.56 -8.38 5.74
CA LEU A 13 1.24 -7.49 4.62
C LEU A 13 -0.23 -7.66 4.19
N ALA A 14 -0.72 -8.89 4.09
CA ALA A 14 -2.12 -9.16 3.80
C ALA A 14 -3.04 -8.58 4.88
N LEU A 15 -2.69 -8.76 6.16
CA LEU A 15 -3.44 -8.19 7.28
C LEU A 15 -3.47 -6.66 7.20
N SER A 16 -2.32 -6.02 6.94
CA SER A 16 -2.26 -4.56 6.76
C SER A 16 -3.12 -4.08 5.59
N GLY A 17 -3.16 -4.84 4.50
CA GLY A 17 -4.04 -4.57 3.36
C GLY A 17 -5.52 -4.62 3.74
N LEU A 18 -5.95 -5.65 4.47
CA LEU A 18 -7.33 -5.78 4.95
C LEU A 18 -7.72 -4.68 5.94
N VAL A 19 -6.84 -4.37 6.89
CA VAL A 19 -7.07 -3.28 7.84
C VAL A 19 -7.15 -1.93 7.11
N SER A 20 -6.24 -1.68 6.16
CA SER A 20 -6.29 -0.46 5.34
C SER A 20 -7.57 -0.38 4.51
N ALA A 21 -8.06 -1.51 3.98
CA ALA A 21 -9.33 -1.57 3.25
C ALA A 21 -10.51 -1.18 4.14
N GLY A 22 -10.59 -1.74 5.35
CA GLY A 22 -11.67 -1.42 6.30
C GLY A 22 -11.64 0.04 6.78
N LEU A 23 -10.44 0.59 7.02
CA LEU A 23 -10.26 1.97 7.48
C LEU A 23 -10.39 3.01 6.34
N ALA A 24 -10.19 2.62 5.08
CA ALA A 24 -10.35 3.50 3.93
C ALA A 24 -11.81 3.93 3.73
N LEU A 25 -12.78 3.08 4.05
CA LEU A 25 -14.20 3.36 3.87
C LEU A 25 -14.67 4.62 4.64
N PRO A 26 -14.40 4.80 5.94
CA PRO A 26 -14.81 5.99 6.67
C PRO A 26 -13.94 7.23 6.38
N VAL A 27 -12.71 7.07 5.86
CA VAL A 27 -11.79 8.19 5.61
C VAL A 27 -12.07 8.88 4.29
N ALA A 28 -12.55 8.16 3.28
CA ALA A 28 -12.78 8.70 1.94
C ALA A 28 -14.21 8.43 1.43
N PRO A 29 -15.26 8.95 2.10
CA PRO A 29 -16.64 8.57 1.74
C PRO A 29 -17.14 9.15 0.41
N SER A 30 -16.54 10.20 -0.16
CA SER A 30 -17.15 10.90 -1.27
C SER A 30 -16.23 11.54 -2.31
N ALA A 31 -14.93 11.64 -2.08
CA ALA A 31 -14.11 12.51 -2.93
C ALA A 31 -13.12 11.79 -3.86
N TRP A 32 -12.71 10.56 -3.57
CA TRP A 32 -11.68 9.85 -4.33
C TRP A 32 -11.87 8.34 -4.16
N HIS A 33 -12.72 7.69 -4.95
CA HIS A 33 -12.72 6.23 -5.16
C HIS A 33 -12.41 5.35 -3.91
N GLY A 34 -12.77 5.83 -2.70
CA GLY A 34 -12.46 5.15 -1.44
C GLY A 34 -12.96 3.70 -1.40
N PRO A 35 -14.23 3.43 -1.77
CA PRO A 35 -14.78 2.08 -1.83
C PRO A 35 -14.07 1.19 -2.85
N GLU A 36 -13.66 1.76 -3.98
CA GLU A 36 -12.96 1.03 -5.05
C GLU A 36 -11.57 0.61 -4.59
N VAL A 37 -10.82 1.55 -3.98
CA VAL A 37 -9.50 1.23 -3.41
C VAL A 37 -9.61 0.22 -2.28
N ALA A 38 -10.63 0.32 -1.43
CA ALA A 38 -10.91 -0.65 -0.38
C ALA A 38 -11.19 -2.05 -0.95
N ALA A 39 -11.99 -2.14 -2.02
CA ALA A 39 -12.27 -3.40 -2.70
C ALA A 39 -11.00 -3.99 -3.32
N ILE A 40 -10.19 -3.18 -4.00
CA ILE A 40 -8.91 -3.61 -4.58
C ILE A 40 -7.97 -4.13 -3.49
N LEU A 41 -7.85 -3.43 -2.38
CA LEU A 41 -7.04 -3.86 -1.23
C LEU A 41 -7.51 -5.18 -0.65
N ALA A 42 -8.83 -5.35 -0.46
CA ALA A 42 -9.40 -6.58 0.07
C ALA A 42 -9.14 -7.78 -0.87
N VAL A 43 -9.39 -7.61 -2.17
CA VAL A 43 -9.14 -8.66 -3.18
C VAL A 43 -7.65 -9.00 -3.25
N ALA A 44 -6.78 -7.99 -3.28
CA ALA A 44 -5.34 -8.21 -3.33
C ALA A 44 -4.82 -8.89 -2.05
N ALA A 45 -5.34 -8.53 -0.87
CA ALA A 45 -4.97 -9.18 0.38
C ALA A 45 -5.37 -10.67 0.40
N ILE A 46 -6.57 -11.01 -0.09
CA ILE A 46 -7.02 -12.39 -0.24
C ILE A 46 -6.14 -13.14 -1.25
N ALA A 47 -5.83 -12.51 -2.39
CA ALA A 47 -4.94 -13.09 -3.40
C ALA A 47 -3.54 -13.36 -2.85
N LEU A 48 -3.01 -12.46 -2.00
CA LEU A 48 -1.73 -12.66 -1.33
C LEU A 48 -1.77 -13.85 -0.36
N LEU A 49 -2.85 -14.01 0.40
CA LEU A 49 -3.05 -15.18 1.26
C LEU A 49 -3.17 -16.48 0.45
N ALA A 50 -3.68 -16.40 -0.77
CA ALA A 50 -3.71 -17.51 -1.74
C ALA A 50 -2.34 -17.77 -2.41
N GLY A 51 -1.27 -17.07 -2.01
CA GLY A 51 0.08 -17.25 -2.52
C GLY A 51 0.40 -16.51 -3.83
N GLN A 52 -0.44 -15.57 -4.23
CA GLN A 52 -0.24 -14.80 -5.46
C GLN A 52 0.75 -13.65 -5.24
N ARG A 53 1.97 -13.79 -5.73
CA ARG A 53 3.07 -12.81 -5.51
C ARG A 53 2.80 -11.43 -6.12
N TRP A 54 2.05 -11.35 -7.21
CA TRP A 54 1.68 -10.07 -7.84
C TRP A 54 0.84 -9.19 -6.91
N ALA A 55 0.10 -9.80 -5.98
CA ALA A 55 -0.76 -9.09 -5.04
C ALA A 55 0.02 -8.13 -4.12
N VAL A 56 1.29 -8.41 -3.84
CA VAL A 56 2.18 -7.48 -3.09
C VAL A 56 2.26 -6.13 -3.80
N ALA A 57 2.44 -6.13 -5.13
CA ALA A 57 2.53 -4.90 -5.90
C ALA A 57 1.21 -4.12 -5.88
N VAL A 58 0.07 -4.81 -6.00
CA VAL A 58 -1.25 -4.19 -5.97
C VAL A 58 -1.54 -3.58 -4.61
N ILE A 59 -1.23 -4.28 -3.50
CA ILE A 59 -1.40 -3.75 -2.14
C ILE A 59 -0.58 -2.48 -1.95
N VAL A 60 0.70 -2.51 -2.34
CA VAL A 60 1.59 -1.35 -2.19
C VAL A 60 1.08 -0.16 -3.00
N LEU A 61 0.71 -0.36 -4.26
CA LEU A 61 0.18 0.71 -5.12
C LEU A 61 -1.13 1.29 -4.56
N ALA A 62 -2.06 0.43 -4.14
CA ALA A 62 -3.33 0.88 -3.58
C ALA A 62 -3.13 1.66 -2.26
N GLN A 63 -2.21 1.24 -1.40
CA GLN A 63 -1.86 1.96 -0.18
C GLN A 63 -1.19 3.30 -0.48
N LEU A 64 -0.34 3.38 -1.50
CA LEU A 64 0.23 4.66 -1.97
C LEU A 64 -0.85 5.62 -2.50
N CYS A 65 -1.89 5.10 -3.18
CA CYS A 65 -3.02 5.90 -3.61
C CYS A 65 -3.86 6.46 -2.45
N LEU A 66 -3.89 5.80 -1.30
CA LEU A 66 -4.58 6.31 -0.10
C LEU A 66 -3.78 7.40 0.62
N LEU A 67 -2.46 7.44 0.45
CA LEU A 67 -1.58 8.33 1.19
C LEU A 67 -1.97 9.81 1.07
N PRO A 68 -2.23 10.38 -0.14
CA PRO A 68 -2.57 11.80 -0.29
C PRO A 68 -3.83 12.23 0.45
N THR A 69 -4.77 11.30 0.66
CA THR A 69 -6.04 11.60 1.33
C THR A 69 -5.96 11.41 2.83
N VAL A 70 -5.13 10.46 3.28
CA VAL A 70 -5.06 10.03 4.68
C VAL A 70 -4.09 10.90 5.49
N TRP A 71 -2.88 11.16 4.97
CA TRP A 71 -1.86 11.83 5.76
C TRP A 71 -2.21 13.28 6.13
N PRO A 72 -2.83 14.13 5.28
CA PRO A 72 -3.19 15.48 5.69
C PRO A 72 -4.23 15.47 6.81
N ARG A 73 -5.18 14.53 6.74
CA ARG A 73 -6.21 14.38 7.79
C ARG A 73 -5.62 13.87 9.10
N ALA A 74 -4.59 13.01 9.03
CA ALA A 74 -3.91 12.50 10.21
C ALA A 74 -3.09 13.58 10.93
N VAL A 75 -2.40 14.44 10.18
CA VAL A 75 -1.45 15.42 10.72
C VAL A 75 -2.09 16.79 10.91
N LEU A 76 -2.82 17.29 9.91
CA LEU A 76 -3.39 18.64 9.89
C LEU A 76 -4.85 18.69 10.34
N GLY A 77 -5.52 17.54 10.45
CA GLY A 77 -6.94 17.47 10.82
C GLY A 77 -7.21 17.97 12.22
N ALA A 78 -8.30 18.73 12.40
CA ALA A 78 -8.84 19.06 13.71
C ALA A 78 -9.14 17.77 14.49
N GLY A 79 -8.84 17.76 15.80
CA GLY A 79 -8.94 16.57 16.65
C GLY A 79 -10.31 15.86 16.58
N GLY A 80 -10.38 14.67 17.18
CA GLY A 80 -11.59 13.85 17.26
C GLY A 80 -11.44 12.51 16.53
N SER A 81 -12.55 11.77 16.41
CA SER A 81 -12.59 10.43 15.82
C SER A 81 -12.06 10.35 14.38
N PRO A 82 -12.29 11.35 13.48
CA PRO A 82 -11.75 11.29 12.13
C PRO A 82 -10.22 11.28 12.07
N ARG A 83 -9.57 12.04 12.97
CA ARG A 83 -8.11 12.08 13.07
C ARG A 83 -7.54 10.74 13.56
N LEU A 84 -8.19 10.12 14.53
CA LEU A 84 -7.76 8.81 15.05
C LEU A 84 -7.86 7.73 13.97
N ILE A 85 -8.93 7.73 13.19
CA ILE A 85 -9.11 6.79 12.07
C ILE A 85 -8.02 7.04 11.01
N ALA A 86 -7.74 8.30 10.67
CA ALA A 86 -6.69 8.64 9.72
C ALA A 86 -5.30 8.22 10.21
N LEU A 87 -4.98 8.41 11.51
CA LEU A 87 -3.74 7.93 12.11
C LEU A 87 -3.65 6.40 12.09
N ALA A 88 -4.73 5.70 12.43
CA ALA A 88 -4.80 4.24 12.35
C ALA A 88 -4.57 3.75 10.91
N THR A 89 -5.19 4.42 9.93
CA THR A 89 -4.98 4.08 8.51
C THR A 89 -3.54 4.34 8.09
N LEU A 90 -2.94 5.47 8.51
CA LEU A 90 -1.56 5.80 8.20
C LEU A 90 -0.60 4.74 8.77
N THR A 91 -0.82 4.28 10.01
CA THR A 91 -0.02 3.20 10.61
C THR A 91 -0.20 1.88 9.87
N ALA A 92 -1.41 1.58 9.39
CA ALA A 92 -1.69 0.38 8.59
C ALA A 92 -1.01 0.39 7.21
N ILE A 93 -0.68 1.57 6.66
CA ILE A 93 0.03 1.72 5.38
C ILE A 93 1.54 1.45 5.53
N ILE A 94 2.13 1.60 6.71
CA ILE A 94 3.58 1.44 6.94
C ILE A 94 4.13 0.11 6.40
N PRO A 95 3.53 -1.06 6.65
CA PRO A 95 4.03 -2.33 6.12
C PRO A 95 4.10 -2.35 4.59
N GLY A 96 3.15 -1.69 3.90
CA GLY A 96 3.17 -1.55 2.45
C GLY A 96 4.33 -0.69 1.96
N VAL A 97 4.60 0.42 2.61
CA VAL A 97 5.77 1.27 2.29
C VAL A 97 7.06 0.47 2.45
N LEU A 98 7.18 -0.30 3.52
CA LEU A 98 8.34 -1.18 3.77
C LEU A 98 8.42 -2.35 2.75
N ALA A 99 7.31 -2.72 2.12
CA ALA A 99 7.25 -3.75 1.10
C ALA A 99 7.55 -3.25 -0.33
N MET A 100 7.80 -1.95 -0.55
CA MET A 100 8.12 -1.37 -1.89
C MET A 100 9.21 -2.14 -2.65
N PRO A 101 10.34 -2.56 -2.05
CA PRO A 101 11.35 -3.32 -2.78
C PRO A 101 10.81 -4.65 -3.33
N ARG A 102 9.91 -5.30 -2.58
CA ARG A 102 9.26 -6.55 -3.01
C ARG A 102 8.23 -6.32 -4.11
N ALA A 103 7.48 -5.22 -4.00
CA ALA A 103 6.55 -4.80 -5.04
C ALA A 103 7.30 -4.52 -6.34
N ALA A 104 8.47 -3.88 -6.29
CA ALA A 104 9.32 -3.65 -7.46
C ALA A 104 9.78 -4.95 -8.12
N VAL A 105 10.18 -5.95 -7.32
CA VAL A 105 10.56 -7.28 -7.83
C VAL A 105 9.34 -7.98 -8.46
N ALA A 106 8.18 -7.93 -7.79
CA ALA A 106 6.96 -8.53 -8.32
C ALA A 106 6.53 -7.90 -9.65
N LEU A 107 6.58 -6.56 -9.75
CA LEU A 107 6.28 -5.83 -10.99
C LEU A 107 7.27 -6.17 -12.10
N ALA A 108 8.57 -6.23 -11.82
CA ALA A 108 9.59 -6.61 -12.79
C ALA A 108 9.36 -8.04 -13.31
N ALA A 109 9.00 -8.97 -12.44
CA ALA A 109 8.67 -10.35 -12.82
C ALA A 109 7.43 -10.44 -13.74
N MET A 110 6.43 -9.57 -13.55
CA MET A 110 5.23 -9.52 -14.38
C MET A 110 5.48 -8.97 -15.78
N THR A 111 6.49 -8.11 -15.95
CA THR A 111 6.83 -7.52 -17.25
C THR A 111 7.65 -8.43 -18.14
N GLY A 112 7.94 -9.67 -17.70
CA GLY A 112 8.64 -10.68 -18.51
C GLY A 112 10.09 -10.35 -18.86
N HIS A 113 10.63 -9.29 -18.30
CA HIS A 113 12.04 -8.94 -18.46
C HIS A 113 12.84 -9.73 -17.43
N ASP A 114 13.76 -10.53 -17.96
CA ASP A 114 14.76 -11.21 -17.14
C ASP A 114 15.34 -10.22 -16.13
N GLN A 115 15.45 -10.63 -14.87
CA GLN A 115 15.72 -9.79 -13.70
C GLN A 115 17.04 -9.00 -13.83
N THR A 116 17.08 -8.07 -14.75
CA THR A 116 18.18 -7.15 -14.86
C THR A 116 18.10 -6.22 -13.66
N GLU A 117 19.09 -6.24 -12.81
CA GLU A 117 19.22 -5.43 -11.59
C GLU A 117 18.84 -3.95 -11.83
N ARG A 118 19.06 -3.50 -13.05
CA ARG A 118 18.73 -2.15 -13.53
C ARG A 118 17.23 -1.89 -13.56
N ILE A 119 16.39 -2.84 -14.01
CA ILE A 119 14.92 -2.69 -14.11
C ILE A 119 14.32 -2.67 -12.72
N CYS A 120 14.74 -3.56 -11.84
CA CYS A 120 14.27 -3.59 -10.45
C CYS A 120 14.62 -2.27 -9.73
N ARG A 121 15.78 -1.71 -9.97
CA ARG A 121 16.20 -0.41 -9.42
C ARG A 121 15.35 0.75 -9.96
N CYS A 122 15.08 0.78 -11.27
CA CYS A 122 14.20 1.79 -11.87
C CYS A 122 12.78 1.71 -11.30
N THR A 123 12.20 0.51 -11.20
CA THR A 123 10.85 0.30 -10.64
C THR A 123 10.80 0.74 -9.18
N HIS A 124 11.83 0.44 -8.41
CA HIS A 124 11.92 0.89 -7.02
C HIS A 124 11.99 2.41 -6.90
N VAL A 125 12.79 3.06 -7.73
CA VAL A 125 12.89 4.54 -7.78
C VAL A 125 11.55 5.16 -8.20
N CYS A 126 10.85 4.58 -9.17
CA CYS A 126 9.52 5.03 -9.58
C CYS A 126 8.51 4.92 -8.41
N LEU A 127 8.49 3.83 -7.68
CA LEU A 127 7.61 3.66 -6.51
C LEU A 127 7.93 4.67 -5.41
N LEU A 128 9.21 4.93 -5.15
CA LEU A 128 9.63 5.97 -4.20
C LEU A 128 9.20 7.36 -4.67
N ALA A 129 9.36 7.68 -5.96
CA ALA A 129 8.93 8.96 -6.53
C ALA A 129 7.41 9.15 -6.42
N ILE A 130 6.62 8.10 -6.68
CA ILE A 130 5.17 8.11 -6.48
C ILE A 130 4.85 8.35 -5.00
N GLY A 131 5.52 7.68 -4.08
CA GLY A 131 5.33 7.87 -2.64
C GLY A 131 5.64 9.29 -2.19
N VAL A 132 6.76 9.86 -2.62
CA VAL A 132 7.12 11.26 -2.35
C VAL A 132 6.10 12.23 -2.92
N PHE A 133 5.69 12.03 -4.17
CA PHE A 133 4.66 12.84 -4.80
C PHE A 133 3.32 12.76 -4.06
N ALA A 134 2.91 11.56 -3.63
CA ALA A 134 1.70 11.34 -2.85
C ALA A 134 1.69 12.11 -1.51
N VAL A 135 2.87 12.29 -0.90
CA VAL A 135 3.01 13.09 0.33
C VAL A 135 3.01 14.58 0.03
N LEU A 136 3.61 15.02 -1.08
CA LEU A 136 3.76 16.44 -1.40
C LEU A 136 2.51 17.02 -2.09
N ALA A 137 1.78 16.23 -2.88
CA ALA A 137 0.63 16.69 -3.67
C ALA A 137 -0.42 17.47 -2.85
N PRO A 138 -0.78 17.10 -1.62
CA PRO A 138 -1.75 17.86 -0.83
C PRO A 138 -1.20 19.18 -0.25
N LEU A 139 0.11 19.44 -0.37
CA LEU A 139 0.75 20.66 0.10
C LEU A 139 0.90 21.72 -1.00
N LEU A 140 0.73 21.30 -2.27
CA LEU A 140 0.78 22.15 -3.46
C LEU A 140 -0.61 22.67 -3.82
#